data_c4aeb01d490175326f1477219130174d
#
_entry.id   c4aeb01d490175326f1477219130174d
#
_cell.length_a   1.000
_cell.length_b   1.000
_cell.length_c   1.000
_cell.angle_alpha   90.00
_cell.angle_beta   90.00
_cell.angle_gamma   90.00
#
_symmetry.space_group_name_H-M   'P 1'
#
loop_
_entity.id
_entity.type
_entity.pdbx_description
1 polymer ?
#
loop_
_entity_poly.entity_id
_entity_poly.type
_entity_poly.pdbx_seq_one_letter_code
_entity_poly.pdbx_strand_id
1 'polypeptide(L)'
;MAEALGLNETSTNEVREKALKERFLVEKDEELVCELTLLLDQTGVIMAWHLPGVLSEEFQVGIQRNLEFLFPDISRSITSSISWRTQEDLFMESRIRGAIELSPAWYQQGRLPYRHQPEVSAILKASHAHPGPWQWLRAGALQNAILLATLMVMHPDLYASGRETFLKLASSTQDEDMQQIIPEWPTVYLVVSVIANRATPFHRDLSCRVQWLDMLATIGGDPDLHIELENLRVRLAYSPGTVVSLSGKVLWHGVPASVSDWFCLAYHMRDNVQEGVGVHRCDWVKQGELPVLLQRFALSMTN
;
A
#
# COMPACT_ATOMS: atom_id res chain seq x y z
N MET A 1 10.77 -14.28 18.51
CA MET A 1 9.69 -13.43 19.10
C MET A 1 8.42 -14.25 19.38
N ALA A 2 7.88 -15.02 18.44
CA ALA A 2 6.70 -15.86 18.69
C ALA A 2 6.88 -16.84 19.86
N GLU A 3 8.00 -17.54 19.91
CA GLU A 3 8.35 -18.49 20.98
C GLU A 3 8.42 -17.82 22.35
N ALA A 4 8.98 -16.59 22.43
CA ALA A 4 9.05 -15.80 23.65
C ALA A 4 7.68 -15.31 24.15
N LEU A 5 6.64 -15.33 23.31
CA LEU A 5 5.27 -14.98 23.64
C LEU A 5 4.38 -16.21 23.88
N GLY A 6 4.93 -17.44 23.80
CA GLY A 6 4.15 -18.68 23.88
C GLY A 6 3.21 -18.89 22.69
N LEU A 7 3.51 -18.27 21.55
CA LEU A 7 2.71 -18.34 20.33
C LEU A 7 3.27 -19.39 19.38
N ASN A 8 2.40 -20.06 18.63
CA ASN A 8 2.78 -20.98 17.57
C ASN A 8 2.56 -20.35 16.20
N GLU A 9 3.01 -21.01 15.14
CA GLU A 9 2.87 -20.53 13.75
C GLU A 9 1.41 -20.37 13.29
N THR A 10 0.48 -21.08 13.92
CA THR A 10 -0.95 -21.05 13.62
C THR A 10 -1.73 -19.99 14.42
N SER A 11 -1.08 -19.26 15.34
CA SER A 11 -1.73 -18.20 16.11
C SER A 11 -2.25 -17.10 15.19
N THR A 12 -3.51 -16.70 15.36
CA THR A 12 -4.10 -15.59 14.59
C THR A 12 -3.44 -14.26 14.95
N ASN A 13 -3.64 -13.26 14.10
CA ASN A 13 -3.11 -11.91 14.37
C ASN A 13 -3.66 -11.34 15.68
N GLU A 14 -4.96 -11.54 15.95
CA GLU A 14 -5.60 -11.06 17.18
C GLU A 14 -4.97 -11.67 18.44
N VAL A 15 -4.67 -12.98 18.40
CA VAL A 15 -4.00 -13.67 19.51
C VAL A 15 -2.58 -13.13 19.70
N ARG A 16 -1.86 -12.88 18.62
CA ARG A 16 -0.51 -12.31 18.66
C ARG A 16 -0.51 -10.89 19.21
N GLU A 17 -1.42 -10.05 18.73
CA GLU A 17 -1.54 -8.67 19.19
C GLU A 17 -1.95 -8.59 20.66
N LYS A 18 -2.90 -9.42 21.10
CA LYS A 18 -3.27 -9.51 22.51
C LYS A 18 -2.07 -9.86 23.40
N ALA A 19 -1.30 -10.88 23.03
CA ALA A 19 -0.11 -11.29 23.77
C ALA A 19 0.97 -10.19 23.78
N LEU A 20 1.13 -9.44 22.68
CA LEU A 20 2.04 -8.30 22.60
C LEU A 20 1.61 -7.16 23.53
N LYS A 21 0.32 -6.79 23.53
CA LYS A 21 -0.23 -5.75 24.40
C LYS A 21 -0.06 -6.09 25.89
N GLU A 22 -0.33 -7.33 26.26
CA GLU A 22 -0.19 -7.79 27.65
C GLU A 22 1.26 -7.77 28.14
N ARG A 23 2.21 -8.01 27.25
CA ARG A 23 3.64 -8.07 27.59
C ARG A 23 4.37 -6.74 27.48
N PHE A 24 3.98 -5.91 26.53
CA PHE A 24 4.62 -4.62 26.24
C PHE A 24 3.59 -3.51 26.45
N LEU A 25 3.36 -3.19 27.73
CA LEU A 25 2.50 -2.08 28.10
C LEU A 25 3.16 -0.77 27.64
N VAL A 26 2.43 -0.01 26.83
CA VAL A 26 2.85 1.34 26.45
C VAL A 26 2.22 2.30 27.46
N GLU A 27 3.07 2.94 28.28
CA GLU A 27 2.62 3.85 29.35
C GLU A 27 2.30 5.27 28.87
N LYS A 28 2.47 5.55 27.57
CA LYS A 28 2.21 6.87 27.01
C LYS A 28 0.74 7.05 26.64
N ASP A 29 0.24 8.28 26.80
CA ASP A 29 -1.00 8.71 26.18
C ASP A 29 -0.87 8.67 24.65
N GLU A 30 -2.00 8.54 23.96
CA GLU A 30 -2.02 8.60 22.51
C GLU A 30 -1.59 9.98 22.03
N GLU A 31 -0.54 10.02 21.20
CA GLU A 31 -0.01 11.24 20.62
C GLU A 31 -0.53 11.39 19.19
N LEU A 32 -1.12 12.53 18.85
CA LEU A 32 -1.45 12.91 17.48
C LEU A 32 -0.26 13.63 16.85
N VAL A 33 0.32 13.02 15.82
CA VAL A 33 1.43 13.57 15.06
C VAL A 33 0.89 14.25 13.80
N CYS A 34 1.12 15.56 13.68
CA CYS A 34 0.65 16.37 12.54
C CYS A 34 1.80 16.78 11.60
N GLU A 35 3.04 16.73 12.08
CA GLU A 35 4.20 17.19 11.37
C GLU A 35 4.87 16.07 10.54
N LEU A 36 5.72 16.45 9.58
CA LEU A 36 6.59 15.51 8.88
C LEU A 36 7.40 14.71 9.90
N THR A 37 7.24 13.40 9.92
CA THR A 37 7.80 12.55 10.97
C THR A 37 8.31 11.22 10.42
N LEU A 38 9.42 10.77 11.01
CA LEU A 38 9.98 9.44 10.86
C LEU A 38 9.76 8.65 12.13
N LEU A 39 9.17 7.47 12.03
CA LEU A 39 9.14 6.50 13.12
C LEU A 39 10.30 5.52 12.94
N LEU A 40 11.17 5.48 13.93
CA LEU A 40 12.37 4.65 13.92
C LEU A 40 12.30 3.60 15.04
N ASP A 41 12.89 2.45 14.78
CA ASP A 41 13.23 1.53 15.87
C ASP A 41 14.50 1.96 16.58
N GLN A 42 14.88 1.23 17.64
CA GLN A 42 16.08 1.52 18.44
C GLN A 42 17.39 1.41 17.65
N THR A 43 17.38 0.76 16.50
CA THR A 43 18.57 0.56 15.65
C THR A 43 18.64 1.55 14.48
N GLY A 44 17.70 2.48 14.43
CA GLY A 44 17.59 3.48 13.36
C GLY A 44 16.91 2.98 12.08
N VAL A 45 16.27 1.80 12.13
CA VAL A 45 15.44 1.29 11.04
C VAL A 45 14.20 2.16 10.89
N ILE A 46 13.89 2.56 9.67
CA ILE A 46 12.70 3.35 9.37
C ILE A 46 11.50 2.42 9.30
N MET A 47 10.58 2.59 10.26
CA MET A 47 9.35 1.82 10.37
C MET A 47 8.17 2.50 9.68
N ALA A 48 8.15 3.84 9.68
CA ALA A 48 7.16 4.62 8.95
C ALA A 48 7.65 6.03 8.63
N TRP A 49 7.09 6.58 7.55
CA TRP A 49 7.14 7.99 7.17
C TRP A 49 5.74 8.58 7.27
N HIS A 50 5.63 9.75 7.86
CA HIS A 50 4.44 10.58 7.83
C HIS A 50 4.74 11.86 7.06
N LEU A 51 4.12 12.06 5.93
CA LEU A 51 4.40 13.13 4.98
C LEU A 51 3.11 13.90 4.68
N PRO A 52 2.74 14.88 5.52
CA PRO A 52 1.54 15.69 5.28
C PRO A 52 1.72 16.60 4.05
N GLY A 53 0.65 16.78 3.27
CA GLY A 53 0.61 17.72 2.16
C GLY A 53 1.46 17.38 0.93
N VAL A 54 1.83 16.10 0.73
CA VAL A 54 2.56 15.66 -0.48
C VAL A 54 1.75 15.88 -1.74
N LEU A 55 0.44 15.63 -1.67
CA LEU A 55 -0.47 15.84 -2.80
C LEU A 55 -1.18 17.18 -2.62
N SER A 56 -0.90 18.14 -3.50
CA SER A 56 -1.61 19.40 -3.52
C SER A 56 -3.11 19.21 -3.77
N GLU A 57 -3.92 20.19 -3.44
CA GLU A 57 -5.37 20.16 -3.69
C GLU A 57 -5.69 19.92 -5.16
N GLU A 58 -4.93 20.50 -6.09
CA GLU A 58 -5.10 20.29 -7.53
C GLU A 58 -4.90 18.81 -7.92
N PHE A 59 -3.87 18.15 -7.37
CA PHE A 59 -3.65 16.72 -7.61
C PHE A 59 -4.76 15.87 -7.00
N GLN A 60 -5.23 16.21 -5.81
CA GLN A 60 -6.33 15.49 -5.16
C GLN A 60 -7.63 15.59 -5.98
N VAL A 61 -7.98 16.77 -6.47
CA VAL A 61 -9.13 16.98 -7.37
C VAL A 61 -8.98 16.14 -8.65
N GLY A 62 -7.78 16.07 -9.22
CA GLY A 62 -7.48 15.23 -10.37
C GLY A 62 -7.70 13.74 -10.08
N ILE A 63 -7.22 13.25 -8.93
CA ILE A 63 -7.41 11.86 -8.51
C ILE A 63 -8.88 11.55 -8.27
N GLN A 64 -9.60 12.41 -7.57
CA GLN A 64 -11.05 12.23 -7.32
C GLN A 64 -11.84 12.13 -8.63
N ARG A 65 -11.55 13.01 -9.60
CA ARG A 65 -12.18 12.94 -10.93
C ARG A 65 -11.87 11.62 -11.63
N ASN A 66 -10.65 11.14 -11.52
CA ASN A 66 -10.25 9.88 -12.15
C ASN A 66 -10.92 8.65 -11.51
N LEU A 67 -11.34 8.70 -10.25
CA LEU A 67 -12.07 7.63 -9.60
C LEU A 67 -13.41 7.30 -10.30
N GLU A 68 -13.99 8.25 -11.03
CA GLU A 68 -15.21 8.01 -11.82
C GLU A 68 -15.03 6.91 -12.86
N PHE A 69 -13.82 6.73 -13.40
CA PHE A 69 -13.52 5.64 -14.32
C PHE A 69 -13.63 4.25 -13.66
N LEU A 70 -13.43 4.18 -12.34
CA LEU A 70 -13.51 2.94 -11.55
C LEU A 70 -14.85 2.76 -10.84
N PHE A 71 -15.75 3.72 -10.93
CA PHE A 71 -17.00 3.73 -10.18
C PHE A 71 -17.80 2.43 -10.29
N PRO A 72 -18.01 1.84 -11.48
CA PRO A 72 -18.79 0.60 -11.61
C PRO A 72 -18.15 -0.58 -10.87
N ASP A 73 -16.82 -0.65 -10.84
CA ASP A 73 -16.09 -1.75 -10.21
C ASP A 73 -16.02 -1.56 -8.69
N ILE A 74 -15.75 -0.34 -8.23
CA ILE A 74 -15.74 0.02 -6.81
C ILE A 74 -17.12 -0.29 -6.18
N SER A 75 -18.20 0.18 -6.79
CA SER A 75 -19.56 0.00 -6.25
C SER A 75 -20.00 -1.46 -6.18
N ARG A 76 -19.51 -2.30 -7.08
CA ARG A 76 -19.79 -3.75 -7.08
C ARG A 76 -18.93 -4.55 -6.10
N SER A 77 -17.93 -3.94 -5.49
CA SER A 77 -17.00 -4.62 -4.59
C SER A 77 -17.60 -4.92 -3.22
N ILE A 78 -18.63 -4.18 -2.81
CA ILE A 78 -19.30 -4.38 -1.54
C ILE A 78 -20.14 -5.67 -1.60
N THR A 79 -19.91 -6.54 -0.63
CA THR A 79 -20.57 -7.84 -0.56
C THR A 79 -20.99 -8.14 0.87
N SER A 80 -21.93 -9.06 1.03
CA SER A 80 -22.32 -9.62 2.34
C SER A 80 -21.31 -10.63 2.89
N SER A 81 -20.07 -10.60 2.40
CA SER A 81 -19.00 -11.50 2.83
C SER A 81 -18.54 -11.16 4.26
N ILE A 82 -17.96 -12.15 4.94
CA ILE A 82 -17.33 -11.95 6.25
C ILE A 82 -16.00 -11.20 6.18
N SER A 83 -15.50 -10.90 4.96
CA SER A 83 -14.27 -10.14 4.80
C SER A 83 -14.51 -8.67 5.12
N TRP A 84 -13.84 -8.16 6.14
CA TRP A 84 -13.90 -6.73 6.50
C TRP A 84 -13.54 -5.81 5.32
N ARG A 85 -12.78 -6.30 4.33
CA ARG A 85 -12.38 -5.51 3.17
C ARG A 85 -13.55 -5.09 2.27
N THR A 86 -14.64 -5.86 2.30
CA THR A 86 -15.81 -5.67 1.43
C THR A 86 -17.14 -5.66 2.21
N GLN A 87 -17.09 -5.74 3.54
CA GLN A 87 -18.26 -5.76 4.42
C GLN A 87 -18.94 -4.38 4.43
N GLU A 88 -20.23 -4.34 4.14
CA GLU A 88 -21.00 -3.12 3.94
C GLU A 88 -20.96 -2.16 5.13
N ASP A 89 -21.07 -2.67 6.35
CA ASP A 89 -21.13 -1.88 7.59
C ASP A 89 -19.89 -0.99 7.84
N LEU A 90 -18.78 -1.27 7.14
CA LEU A 90 -17.55 -0.50 7.25
C LEU A 90 -17.46 0.66 6.25
N PHE A 91 -18.43 0.76 5.34
CA PHE A 91 -18.44 1.84 4.35
C PHE A 91 -19.44 2.91 4.73
N MET A 92 -19.00 4.16 4.71
CA MET A 92 -19.88 5.32 4.82
C MET A 92 -20.82 5.37 3.61
N GLU A 93 -22.07 5.80 3.85
CA GLU A 93 -23.00 6.06 2.76
C GLU A 93 -22.50 7.21 1.88
N SER A 94 -22.14 6.88 0.65
CA SER A 94 -21.68 7.83 -0.36
C SER A 94 -21.97 7.31 -1.75
N ARG A 95 -21.94 8.19 -2.75
CA ARG A 95 -22.07 7.82 -4.15
C ARG A 95 -20.96 6.86 -4.61
N ILE A 96 -19.73 7.08 -4.16
CA ILE A 96 -18.59 6.21 -4.47
C ILE A 96 -18.14 5.56 -3.16
N ARG A 97 -18.46 4.30 -2.98
CA ARG A 97 -18.03 3.48 -1.84
C ARG A 97 -17.66 2.08 -2.29
N GLY A 98 -16.64 1.52 -1.66
CA GLY A 98 -16.15 0.19 -1.98
C GLY A 98 -14.63 0.12 -1.97
N ALA A 99 -14.09 -1.06 -2.26
CA ALA A 99 -12.65 -1.27 -2.32
C ALA A 99 -12.29 -2.30 -3.39
N ILE A 100 -11.37 -1.96 -4.28
CA ILE A 100 -10.87 -2.84 -5.33
C ILE A 100 -9.35 -2.92 -5.29
N GLU A 101 -8.80 -4.02 -5.80
CA GLU A 101 -7.37 -4.18 -5.99
C GLU A 101 -7.06 -4.34 -7.49
N LEU A 102 -6.11 -3.56 -7.95
CA LEU A 102 -5.58 -3.59 -9.31
C LEU A 102 -4.14 -4.10 -9.28
N SER A 103 -3.82 -5.04 -10.14
CA SER A 103 -2.46 -5.59 -10.25
C SER A 103 -2.19 -6.03 -11.69
N PRO A 104 -1.02 -5.68 -12.26
CA PRO A 104 -0.58 -6.18 -13.56
C PRO A 104 -0.02 -7.61 -13.45
N ALA A 105 0.34 -8.06 -12.24
CA ALA A 105 0.93 -9.36 -12.01
C ALA A 105 0.75 -9.79 -10.55
N TRP A 106 -0.08 -10.78 -10.31
CA TRP A 106 -0.22 -11.41 -8.99
C TRP A 106 -0.51 -12.89 -9.10
N TYR A 107 -0.31 -13.62 -8.02
CA TYR A 107 -0.78 -15.00 -7.91
C TYR A 107 -2.12 -15.03 -7.19
N GLN A 108 -3.08 -15.75 -7.76
CA GLN A 108 -4.33 -16.05 -7.05
C GLN A 108 -4.04 -16.82 -5.77
N GLN A 109 -4.95 -16.73 -4.82
CA GLN A 109 -4.85 -17.44 -3.55
C GLN A 109 -4.62 -18.95 -3.76
N GLY A 110 -3.62 -19.49 -3.08
CA GLY A 110 -3.23 -20.90 -3.20
C GLY A 110 -2.31 -21.24 -4.39
N ARG A 111 -1.99 -20.28 -5.28
CA ARG A 111 -1.01 -20.48 -6.35
C ARG A 111 0.40 -20.15 -5.86
N LEU A 112 1.37 -20.96 -6.30
CA LEU A 112 2.77 -20.86 -5.89
C LEU A 112 3.67 -20.54 -7.09
N PRO A 113 4.69 -19.67 -6.93
CA PRO A 113 5.55 -19.19 -8.03
C PRO A 113 6.24 -20.28 -8.84
N TYR A 114 6.62 -21.39 -8.21
CA TYR A 114 7.32 -22.49 -8.86
C TYR A 114 6.41 -23.44 -9.67
N ARG A 115 5.08 -23.25 -9.62
CA ARG A 115 4.08 -24.09 -10.32
C ARG A 115 3.15 -23.31 -11.23
N HIS A 116 3.05 -22.01 -11.04
CA HIS A 116 2.07 -21.18 -11.71
C HIS A 116 2.74 -19.92 -12.24
N GLN A 117 2.12 -19.30 -13.23
CA GLN A 117 2.49 -17.96 -13.68
C GLN A 117 1.62 -16.92 -12.95
N PRO A 118 2.15 -15.73 -12.71
CA PRO A 118 1.31 -14.62 -12.26
C PRO A 118 0.35 -14.22 -13.37
N GLU A 119 -0.73 -13.56 -13.01
CA GLU A 119 -1.73 -13.08 -13.95
C GLU A 119 -2.20 -11.67 -13.59
N VAL A 120 -2.79 -10.99 -14.55
CA VAL A 120 -3.40 -9.68 -14.37
C VAL A 120 -4.67 -9.82 -13.52
N SER A 121 -4.98 -8.82 -12.69
CA SER A 121 -6.22 -8.78 -11.92
C SER A 121 -7.46 -8.77 -12.82
N ALA A 122 -8.54 -9.42 -12.38
CA ALA A 122 -9.76 -9.60 -13.18
C ALA A 122 -10.35 -8.27 -13.70
N ILE A 123 -10.27 -7.20 -12.89
CA ILE A 123 -10.77 -5.87 -13.26
C ILE A 123 -9.98 -5.31 -14.45
N LEU A 124 -8.65 -5.48 -14.47
CA LEU A 124 -7.82 -5.03 -15.58
C LEU A 124 -8.01 -5.89 -16.83
N LYS A 125 -8.21 -7.21 -16.70
CA LYS A 125 -8.57 -8.09 -17.83
C LYS A 125 -9.91 -7.73 -18.44
N ALA A 126 -10.91 -7.44 -17.61
CA ALA A 126 -12.24 -7.05 -18.05
C ALA A 126 -12.28 -5.70 -18.78
N SER A 127 -11.20 -4.92 -18.73
CA SER A 127 -11.11 -3.58 -19.34
C SER A 127 -11.21 -3.57 -20.87
N HIS A 128 -11.10 -4.71 -21.53
CA HIS A 128 -11.44 -4.83 -22.96
C HIS A 128 -12.92 -4.53 -23.23
N ALA A 129 -13.82 -4.91 -22.30
CA ALA A 129 -15.25 -4.61 -22.38
C ALA A 129 -15.63 -3.31 -21.67
N HIS A 130 -14.83 -2.89 -20.68
CA HIS A 130 -15.04 -1.70 -19.85
C HIS A 130 -13.74 -0.92 -19.74
N PRO A 131 -13.50 0.12 -20.57
CA PRO A 131 -12.21 0.80 -20.66
C PRO A 131 -11.85 1.66 -19.44
N GLY A 132 -12.74 1.77 -18.43
CA GLY A 132 -12.56 2.60 -17.25
C GLY A 132 -11.22 2.36 -16.51
N PRO A 133 -10.84 1.13 -16.16
CA PRO A 133 -9.57 0.86 -15.48
C PRO A 133 -8.34 1.30 -16.28
N TRP A 134 -8.35 1.15 -17.60
CA TRP A 134 -7.29 1.66 -18.47
C TRP A 134 -7.24 3.18 -18.51
N GLN A 135 -8.39 3.83 -18.56
CA GLN A 135 -8.49 5.28 -18.52
C GLN A 135 -7.97 5.81 -17.19
N TRP A 136 -8.29 5.12 -16.08
CA TRP A 136 -7.79 5.45 -14.75
C TRP A 136 -6.26 5.34 -14.67
N LEU A 137 -5.65 4.27 -15.18
CA LEU A 137 -4.20 4.09 -15.19
C LEU A 137 -3.51 5.27 -15.91
N ARG A 138 -3.96 5.60 -17.11
CA ARG A 138 -3.38 6.68 -17.92
C ARG A 138 -3.59 8.06 -17.32
N ALA A 139 -4.79 8.33 -16.83
CA ALA A 139 -5.11 9.59 -16.17
C ALA A 139 -4.34 9.80 -14.86
N GLY A 140 -3.98 8.72 -14.16
CA GLY A 140 -3.22 8.72 -12.92
C GLY A 140 -1.69 8.80 -13.09
N ALA A 141 -1.15 8.89 -14.32
CA ALA A 141 0.29 8.78 -14.55
C ALA A 141 1.12 9.85 -13.80
N LEU A 142 0.68 11.11 -13.83
CA LEU A 142 1.40 12.21 -13.17
C LEU A 142 1.38 12.08 -11.65
N GLN A 143 0.24 11.75 -11.05
CA GLN A 143 0.11 11.54 -9.61
C GLN A 143 0.98 10.37 -9.13
N ASN A 144 1.00 9.28 -9.90
CA ASN A 144 1.88 8.14 -9.64
C ASN A 144 3.36 8.51 -9.76
N ALA A 145 3.74 9.39 -10.70
CA ALA A 145 5.12 9.85 -10.83
C ALA A 145 5.59 10.61 -9.56
N ILE A 146 4.73 11.42 -8.94
CA ILE A 146 5.02 12.10 -7.67
C ILE A 146 5.21 11.07 -6.55
N LEU A 147 4.30 10.10 -6.42
CA LEU A 147 4.39 9.07 -5.40
C LEU A 147 5.63 8.17 -5.60
N LEU A 148 6.01 7.89 -6.85
CA LEU A 148 7.25 7.19 -7.16
C LEU A 148 8.49 7.98 -6.78
N ALA A 149 8.51 9.29 -7.06
CA ALA A 149 9.60 10.16 -6.63
C ALA A 149 9.72 10.19 -5.09
N THR A 150 8.58 10.20 -4.41
CA THR A 150 8.53 10.09 -2.94
C THR A 150 9.13 8.75 -2.47
N LEU A 151 8.75 7.63 -3.08
CA LEU A 151 9.33 6.31 -2.75
C LEU A 151 10.84 6.27 -3.01
N MET A 152 11.32 6.85 -4.12
CA MET A 152 12.75 6.91 -4.43
C MET A 152 13.56 7.58 -3.33
N VAL A 153 12.99 8.57 -2.66
CA VAL A 153 13.63 9.25 -1.52
C VAL A 153 13.51 8.45 -0.24
N MET A 154 12.33 7.87 0.01
CA MET A 154 12.05 7.14 1.25
C MET A 154 12.76 5.78 1.32
N HIS A 155 12.82 5.06 0.20
CA HIS A 155 13.36 3.70 0.13
C HIS A 155 13.90 3.40 -1.28
N PRO A 156 15.10 3.90 -1.65
CA PRO A 156 15.68 3.74 -3.00
C PRO A 156 15.77 2.29 -3.46
N ASP A 157 16.18 1.38 -2.57
CA ASP A 157 16.36 -0.04 -2.90
C ASP A 157 15.01 -0.75 -3.15
N LEU A 158 13.94 -0.34 -2.46
CA LEU A 158 12.57 -0.86 -2.73
C LEU A 158 12.09 -0.39 -4.11
N TYR A 159 12.33 0.88 -4.44
CA TYR A 159 12.05 1.39 -5.77
C TYR A 159 12.83 0.62 -6.85
N ALA A 160 14.13 0.40 -6.64
CA ALA A 160 14.99 -0.31 -7.59
C ALA A 160 14.55 -1.77 -7.80
N SER A 161 14.25 -2.49 -6.70
CA SER A 161 13.79 -3.88 -6.76
C SER A 161 12.41 -4.01 -7.43
N GLY A 162 11.50 -3.06 -7.17
CA GLY A 162 10.21 -3.01 -7.86
C GLY A 162 10.36 -2.77 -9.36
N ARG A 163 11.21 -1.82 -9.76
CA ARG A 163 11.53 -1.57 -11.18
C ARG A 163 12.14 -2.80 -11.85
N GLU A 164 13.11 -3.46 -11.20
CA GLU A 164 13.71 -4.71 -11.72
C GLU A 164 12.66 -5.80 -11.91
N THR A 165 11.71 -5.91 -10.97
CA THR A 165 10.60 -6.86 -11.06
C THR A 165 9.80 -6.65 -12.35
N PHE A 166 9.44 -5.41 -12.68
CA PHE A 166 8.71 -5.11 -13.91
C PHE A 166 9.51 -5.36 -15.17
N LEU A 167 10.81 -5.05 -15.18
CA LEU A 167 11.69 -5.35 -16.33
C LEU A 167 11.77 -6.87 -16.58
N LYS A 168 11.88 -7.67 -15.53
CA LYS A 168 11.88 -9.15 -15.65
C LYS A 168 10.52 -9.70 -16.07
N LEU A 169 9.43 -9.20 -15.49
CA LEU A 169 8.08 -9.59 -15.91
C LEU A 169 7.85 -9.27 -17.39
N ALA A 170 8.18 -8.06 -17.83
CA ALA A 170 8.02 -7.64 -19.22
C ALA A 170 8.84 -8.49 -20.21
N SER A 171 10.04 -8.90 -19.81
CA SER A 171 10.93 -9.70 -20.67
C SER A 171 10.59 -11.20 -20.70
N SER A 172 9.89 -11.72 -19.69
CA SER A 172 9.65 -13.17 -19.53
C SER A 172 8.21 -13.61 -19.74
N THR A 173 7.24 -12.70 -19.61
CA THR A 173 5.82 -13.06 -19.70
C THR A 173 5.39 -13.47 -21.10
N GLN A 174 4.57 -14.54 -21.17
CA GLN A 174 3.86 -14.97 -22.38
C GLN A 174 2.35 -14.65 -22.28
N ASP A 175 1.91 -14.06 -21.19
CA ASP A 175 0.51 -13.66 -20.98
C ASP A 175 0.24 -12.36 -21.74
N GLU A 176 -0.71 -12.39 -22.66
CA GLU A 176 -1.05 -11.25 -23.54
C GLU A 176 -1.59 -10.05 -22.73
N ASP A 177 -2.37 -10.30 -21.69
CA ASP A 177 -2.90 -9.24 -20.82
C ASP A 177 -1.75 -8.53 -20.09
N MET A 178 -0.78 -9.30 -19.56
CA MET A 178 0.40 -8.72 -18.92
C MET A 178 1.26 -7.91 -19.89
N GLN A 179 1.46 -8.41 -21.12
CA GLN A 179 2.23 -7.70 -22.15
C GLN A 179 1.61 -6.34 -22.50
N GLN A 180 0.29 -6.23 -22.44
CA GLN A 180 -0.42 -4.97 -22.69
C GLN A 180 -0.41 -4.03 -21.48
N ILE A 181 -0.55 -4.56 -20.26
CA ILE A 181 -0.76 -3.74 -19.05
C ILE A 181 0.55 -3.27 -18.45
N ILE A 182 1.61 -4.09 -18.45
CA ILE A 182 2.89 -3.72 -17.83
C ILE A 182 3.44 -2.38 -18.36
N PRO A 183 3.44 -2.09 -19.67
CA PRO A 183 3.90 -0.80 -20.18
C PRO A 183 3.07 0.41 -19.74
N GLU A 184 1.81 0.19 -19.41
CA GLU A 184 0.87 1.24 -18.97
C GLU A 184 0.79 1.35 -17.43
N TRP A 185 1.41 0.43 -16.70
CA TRP A 185 1.36 0.40 -15.25
C TRP A 185 2.21 1.51 -14.65
N PRO A 186 1.61 2.49 -13.92
CA PRO A 186 2.29 3.75 -13.63
C PRO A 186 3.12 3.74 -12.33
N THR A 187 3.36 2.57 -11.73
CA THR A 187 4.09 2.47 -10.46
C THR A 187 5.02 1.25 -10.42
N VAL A 188 5.98 1.27 -9.50
CA VAL A 188 6.83 0.08 -9.23
C VAL A 188 6.20 -0.86 -8.20
N TYR A 189 5.13 -0.47 -7.56
CA TYR A 189 4.35 -1.36 -6.70
C TYR A 189 3.53 -2.34 -7.54
N LEU A 190 3.39 -3.56 -7.03
CA LEU A 190 2.70 -4.64 -7.75
C LEU A 190 1.18 -4.58 -7.61
N VAL A 191 0.69 -3.90 -6.59
CA VAL A 191 -0.74 -3.74 -6.34
C VAL A 191 -1.05 -2.31 -5.95
N VAL A 192 -2.18 -1.82 -6.46
CA VAL A 192 -2.83 -0.61 -5.97
C VAL A 192 -4.23 -0.99 -5.49
N SER A 193 -4.48 -0.82 -4.21
CA SER A 193 -5.82 -0.89 -3.65
C SER A 193 -6.45 0.50 -3.71
N VAL A 194 -7.60 0.61 -4.33
CA VAL A 194 -8.40 1.83 -4.35
C VAL A 194 -9.54 1.65 -3.37
N ILE A 195 -9.52 2.43 -2.31
CA ILE A 195 -10.45 2.34 -1.19
C ILE A 195 -11.26 3.64 -1.13
N ALA A 196 -12.58 3.53 -1.15
CA ALA A 196 -13.50 4.64 -1.12
C ALA A 196 -14.40 4.53 0.11
N ASN A 197 -14.34 5.51 1.00
CA ASN A 197 -15.26 5.69 2.12
C ASN A 197 -15.38 4.50 3.09
N ARG A 198 -14.26 3.81 3.38
CA ARG A 198 -14.22 2.64 4.27
C ARG A 198 -13.47 2.91 5.56
N ALA A 199 -14.11 2.69 6.70
CA ALA A 199 -13.37 2.48 7.95
C ALA A 199 -12.53 1.20 7.82
N THR A 200 -11.27 1.30 8.22
CA THR A 200 -10.33 0.17 8.12
C THR A 200 -10.02 -0.34 9.52
N PRO A 201 -10.53 -1.52 9.90
CA PRO A 201 -10.22 -2.12 11.18
C PRO A 201 -8.71 -2.36 11.34
N PHE A 202 -8.26 -2.45 12.57
CA PHE A 202 -6.86 -2.78 12.86
C PHE A 202 -6.43 -4.09 12.21
N HIS A 203 -5.34 -4.05 11.46
CA HIS A 203 -4.80 -5.20 10.76
C HIS A 203 -3.31 -5.07 10.48
N ARG A 204 -2.72 -6.12 9.91
CA ARG A 204 -1.40 -6.15 9.30
C ARG A 204 -1.49 -6.67 7.87
N ASP A 205 -0.62 -6.18 7.01
CA ASP A 205 -0.53 -6.62 5.61
C ASP A 205 0.39 -7.83 5.47
N LEU A 206 -0.20 -9.02 5.46
CA LEU A 206 0.55 -10.27 5.51
C LEU A 206 1.28 -10.64 4.22
N SER A 207 0.85 -10.09 3.08
CA SER A 207 1.41 -10.40 1.76
C SER A 207 2.71 -9.68 1.44
N CYS A 208 3.07 -8.67 2.23
CA CYS A 208 4.32 -7.91 2.12
C CYS A 208 5.44 -8.54 2.94
N ARG A 209 6.66 -8.08 2.76
CA ARG A 209 7.79 -8.37 3.65
C ARG A 209 7.86 -7.34 4.76
N VAL A 210 8.48 -7.74 5.88
CA VAL A 210 8.67 -6.84 7.02
C VAL A 210 9.56 -5.64 6.69
N GLN A 211 10.49 -5.81 5.74
CA GLN A 211 11.44 -4.77 5.33
C GLN A 211 10.83 -3.73 4.38
N TRP A 212 9.68 -4.02 3.79
CA TRP A 212 9.08 -3.17 2.77
C TRP A 212 8.13 -2.15 3.39
N LEU A 213 8.05 -1.01 2.74
CA LEU A 213 7.13 0.04 3.08
C LEU A 213 5.95 0.02 2.10
N ASP A 214 4.76 -0.20 2.62
CA ASP A 214 3.52 0.08 1.89
C ASP A 214 3.28 1.58 1.89
N MET A 215 2.73 2.13 0.82
CA MET A 215 2.48 3.57 0.70
C MET A 215 0.98 3.83 0.62
N LEU A 216 0.49 4.68 1.49
CA LEU A 216 -0.91 5.04 1.63
C LEU A 216 -1.05 6.53 1.33
N ALA A 217 -1.78 6.89 0.28
CA ALA A 217 -2.06 8.27 -0.09
C ALA A 217 -3.53 8.58 0.16
N THR A 218 -3.83 9.59 0.99
CA THR A 218 -5.19 10.01 1.29
C THR A 218 -5.64 11.18 0.40
N ILE A 219 -6.88 11.14 -0.03
CA ILE A 219 -7.51 12.13 -0.90
C ILE A 219 -8.88 12.49 -0.32
N GLY A 220 -9.13 13.74 -0.07
CA GLY A 220 -10.35 14.20 0.62
C GLY A 220 -10.38 13.71 2.06
N GLY A 221 -11.57 13.66 2.65
CA GLY A 221 -11.79 13.27 4.03
C GLY A 221 -11.81 14.44 5.01
N ASP A 222 -11.94 14.12 6.29
CA ASP A 222 -11.96 15.10 7.35
C ASP A 222 -10.56 15.59 7.68
N PRO A 223 -10.40 16.86 8.09
CA PRO A 223 -9.13 17.36 8.61
C PRO A 223 -8.61 16.57 9.83
N ASP A 224 -9.53 16.01 10.62
CA ASP A 224 -9.22 15.26 11.84
C ASP A 224 -9.04 13.75 11.59
N LEU A 225 -9.15 13.29 10.32
CA LEU A 225 -8.89 11.90 9.98
C LEU A 225 -7.45 11.53 10.34
N HIS A 226 -7.26 10.35 10.90
CA HIS A 226 -5.94 9.86 11.30
C HIS A 226 -5.80 8.36 11.04
N ILE A 227 -4.58 7.92 10.86
CA ILE A 227 -4.23 6.50 10.91
C ILE A 227 -3.68 6.19 12.29
N GLU A 228 -4.20 5.14 12.89
CA GLU A 228 -3.82 4.71 14.24
C GLU A 228 -2.79 3.59 14.16
N LEU A 229 -1.71 3.73 14.91
CA LEU A 229 -0.69 2.70 15.13
C LEU A 229 -0.83 2.22 16.58
N GLU A 230 -1.81 1.33 16.80
CA GLU A 230 -2.30 0.98 18.14
C GLU A 230 -1.21 0.46 19.07
N ASN A 231 -0.32 -0.40 18.55
CA ASN A 231 0.77 -0.96 19.34
C ASN A 231 1.88 0.05 19.71
N LEU A 232 1.89 1.22 19.08
CA LEU A 232 2.80 2.33 19.41
C LEU A 232 2.09 3.47 20.15
N ARG A 233 0.76 3.43 20.26
CA ARG A 233 -0.09 4.53 20.74
C ARG A 233 0.19 5.86 20.05
N VAL A 234 0.36 5.80 18.74
CA VAL A 234 0.59 6.96 17.88
C VAL A 234 -0.55 7.06 16.88
N ARG A 235 -1.09 8.24 16.73
CA ARG A 235 -2.00 8.61 15.65
C ARG A 235 -1.28 9.55 14.70
N LEU A 236 -1.25 9.23 13.43
CA LEU A 236 -0.68 10.09 12.39
C LEU A 236 -1.83 10.82 11.71
N ALA A 237 -1.80 12.15 11.70
CA ALA A 237 -2.81 12.95 11.01
C ALA A 237 -2.88 12.52 9.54
N TYR A 238 -4.08 12.17 9.10
CA TYR A 238 -4.30 11.63 7.75
C TYR A 238 -5.19 12.56 6.94
N SER A 239 -4.96 13.88 7.14
CA SER A 239 -5.63 14.96 6.45
C SER A 239 -5.43 14.87 4.92
N PRO A 240 -6.30 15.51 4.13
CA PRO A 240 -6.24 15.47 2.67
C PRO A 240 -4.84 15.73 2.09
N GLY A 241 -4.38 14.87 1.20
CA GLY A 241 -3.07 14.98 0.54
C GLY A 241 -1.89 14.41 1.32
N THR A 242 -2.12 13.79 2.48
CA THR A 242 -1.07 13.13 3.26
C THR A 242 -0.66 11.81 2.63
N VAL A 243 0.64 11.53 2.66
CA VAL A 243 1.19 10.22 2.35
C VAL A 243 1.76 9.62 3.64
N VAL A 244 1.30 8.43 3.99
CA VAL A 244 1.91 7.60 5.04
C VAL A 244 2.53 6.39 4.38
N SER A 245 3.81 6.14 4.67
CA SER A 245 4.47 4.93 4.20
C SER A 245 4.96 4.15 5.40
N LEU A 246 4.58 2.88 5.53
CA LEU A 246 4.82 2.12 6.73
C LEU A 246 5.12 0.64 6.45
N SER A 247 5.83 -0.02 7.37
CA SER A 247 5.94 -1.48 7.34
C SER A 247 4.61 -2.10 7.78
N GLY A 248 3.69 -2.26 6.81
CA GLY A 248 2.33 -2.77 7.05
C GLY A 248 2.29 -4.17 7.65
N LYS A 249 3.32 -4.97 7.41
CA LYS A 249 3.45 -6.31 8.01
C LYS A 249 3.85 -6.28 9.49
N VAL A 250 4.49 -5.21 9.96
CA VAL A 250 4.96 -5.09 11.35
C VAL A 250 4.00 -4.25 12.17
N LEU A 251 3.58 -3.11 11.64
CA LEU A 251 2.76 -2.17 12.37
C LEU A 251 1.28 -2.56 12.30
N TRP A 252 0.65 -2.67 13.47
CA TRP A 252 -0.78 -2.89 13.62
C TRP A 252 -1.47 -1.54 13.43
N HIS A 253 -2.21 -1.40 12.34
CA HIS A 253 -2.74 -0.11 11.92
C HIS A 253 -4.20 -0.19 11.51
N GLY A 254 -4.89 0.95 11.65
CA GLY A 254 -6.29 1.11 11.27
C GLY A 254 -6.62 2.56 10.96
N VAL A 255 -7.78 2.80 10.33
CA VAL A 255 -8.29 4.14 10.04
C VAL A 255 -9.76 4.16 10.45
N PRO A 256 -10.18 5.09 11.33
CA PRO A 256 -11.58 5.21 11.74
C PRO A 256 -12.49 5.64 10.58
N ALA A 257 -13.78 5.62 10.80
CA ALA A 257 -14.75 6.14 9.83
C ALA A 257 -14.54 7.65 9.66
N SER A 258 -14.57 8.12 8.41
CA SER A 258 -14.64 9.55 8.07
C SER A 258 -16.09 10.00 8.03
N VAL A 259 -16.35 11.27 8.26
CA VAL A 259 -17.69 11.90 8.08
C VAL A 259 -17.81 12.64 6.74
N SER A 260 -16.70 12.79 6.01
CA SER A 260 -16.63 13.38 4.68
C SER A 260 -16.12 12.36 3.66
N ASP A 261 -16.42 12.57 2.39
CA ASP A 261 -15.92 11.69 1.32
C ASP A 261 -14.40 11.55 1.35
N TRP A 262 -13.94 10.34 1.52
CA TRP A 262 -12.55 9.98 1.69
C TRP A 262 -12.13 8.82 0.78
N PHE A 263 -10.94 8.96 0.20
CA PHE A 263 -10.35 7.94 -0.65
C PHE A 263 -8.92 7.67 -0.23
N CYS A 264 -8.52 6.41 -0.36
CA CYS A 264 -7.13 5.98 -0.15
C CYS A 264 -6.63 5.18 -1.35
N LEU A 265 -5.46 5.56 -1.84
CA LEU A 265 -4.67 4.73 -2.75
C LEU A 265 -3.59 4.03 -1.92
N ALA A 266 -3.71 2.72 -1.75
CA ALA A 266 -2.75 1.92 -1.01
C ALA A 266 -1.90 1.08 -1.97
N TYR A 267 -0.61 1.35 -1.98
CA TYR A 267 0.38 0.71 -2.84
C TYR A 267 1.19 -0.31 -2.06
N HIS A 268 1.30 -1.52 -2.58
CA HIS A 268 2.08 -2.56 -1.92
C HIS A 268 2.76 -3.54 -2.88
N MET A 269 3.82 -4.16 -2.40
CA MET A 269 4.55 -5.20 -3.10
C MET A 269 3.95 -6.58 -2.84
N ARG A 270 4.30 -7.55 -3.68
CA ARG A 270 3.96 -8.98 -3.49
C ARG A 270 5.25 -9.80 -3.49
N ASP A 271 5.60 -10.36 -2.34
CA ASP A 271 6.84 -11.14 -2.18
C ASP A 271 6.92 -12.32 -3.15
N ASN A 272 5.81 -13.04 -3.32
CA ASN A 272 5.76 -14.19 -4.21
C ASN A 272 5.97 -13.82 -5.70
N VAL A 273 5.64 -12.61 -6.12
CA VAL A 273 5.89 -12.17 -7.50
C VAL A 273 7.38 -11.88 -7.71
N GLN A 274 8.01 -11.15 -6.78
CA GLN A 274 9.46 -10.92 -6.84
C GLN A 274 10.25 -12.25 -6.80
N GLU A 275 9.83 -13.19 -5.95
CA GLU A 275 10.40 -14.53 -5.88
C GLU A 275 10.26 -15.25 -7.22
N GLY A 276 9.08 -15.22 -7.82
CA GLY A 276 8.80 -15.93 -9.09
C GLY A 276 9.65 -15.44 -10.26
N VAL A 277 10.06 -14.16 -10.27
CA VAL A 277 10.94 -13.60 -11.30
C VAL A 277 12.42 -13.51 -10.86
N GLY A 278 12.77 -14.02 -9.69
CA GLY A 278 14.14 -14.06 -9.18
C GLY A 278 14.76 -12.68 -8.96
N VAL A 279 14.00 -11.73 -8.46
CA VAL A 279 14.51 -10.42 -8.04
C VAL A 279 15.04 -10.48 -6.62
N HIS A 280 16.21 -9.91 -6.41
CA HIS A 280 16.76 -9.79 -5.06
C HIS A 280 15.91 -8.84 -4.22
N ARG A 281 15.54 -9.31 -3.04
CA ARG A 281 14.71 -8.55 -2.10
C ARG A 281 15.56 -7.53 -1.37
N CYS A 282 15.11 -6.28 -1.34
CA CYS A 282 15.80 -5.24 -0.57
C CYS A 282 15.66 -5.49 0.93
N ASP A 283 16.63 -4.99 1.68
CA ASP A 283 16.66 -5.04 3.15
C ASP A 283 15.98 -3.80 3.75
N TRP A 284 16.00 -3.69 5.06
CA TRP A 284 15.56 -2.52 5.81
C TRP A 284 16.33 -1.27 5.37
N VAL A 285 15.62 -0.15 5.31
CA VAL A 285 16.28 1.16 5.18
C VAL A 285 16.50 1.76 6.56
N LYS A 286 17.73 2.25 6.82
CA LYS A 286 18.08 2.94 8.06
C LYS A 286 18.30 4.42 7.81
N GLN A 287 17.88 5.24 8.74
CA GLN A 287 18.03 6.69 8.67
C GLN A 287 19.47 7.11 8.37
N GLY A 288 20.45 6.52 9.08
CA GLY A 288 21.88 6.86 8.90
C GLY A 288 22.45 6.42 7.55
N GLU A 289 21.86 5.46 6.85
CA GLU A 289 22.33 4.94 5.56
C GLU A 289 21.68 5.67 4.38
N LEU A 290 20.56 6.34 4.59
CA LEU A 290 19.76 6.97 3.55
C LEU A 290 20.53 7.95 2.65
N PRO A 291 21.41 8.86 3.17
CA PRO A 291 22.18 9.76 2.32
C PRO A 291 23.10 9.03 1.34
N VAL A 292 23.73 7.94 1.77
CA VAL A 292 24.62 7.13 0.92
C VAL A 292 23.82 6.35 -0.12
N LEU A 293 22.66 5.80 0.24
CA LEU A 293 21.76 5.11 -0.68
C LEU A 293 21.26 6.06 -1.77
N LEU A 294 20.85 7.26 -1.42
CA LEU A 294 20.38 8.28 -2.36
C LEU A 294 21.49 8.71 -3.32
N GLN A 295 22.72 8.90 -2.83
CA GLN A 295 23.86 9.24 -3.68
C GLN A 295 24.18 8.12 -4.68
N ARG A 296 24.22 6.87 -4.23
CA ARG A 296 24.44 5.70 -5.11
C ARG A 296 23.35 5.57 -6.15
N PHE A 297 22.09 5.77 -5.75
CA PHE A 297 20.94 5.72 -6.64
C PHE A 297 21.02 6.81 -7.72
N ALA A 298 21.33 8.06 -7.36
CA ALA A 298 21.51 9.16 -8.30
C ALA A 298 22.58 8.84 -9.37
N LEU A 299 23.72 8.29 -8.96
CA LEU A 299 24.80 7.89 -9.88
C LEU A 299 24.37 6.75 -10.84
N SER A 300 23.52 5.82 -10.41
CA SER A 300 23.01 4.74 -11.25
C SER A 300 21.98 5.20 -12.30
N MET A 301 21.36 6.36 -12.10
CA MET A 301 20.37 6.93 -13.04
C MET A 301 21.02 7.76 -14.15
N THR A 302 22.30 8.12 -14.01
CA THR A 302 23.07 8.94 -14.98
C THR A 302 23.91 8.11 -15.95
N ASN A 303 23.99 6.80 -15.75
CA ASN A 303 24.68 5.83 -16.61
C ASN A 303 23.66 4.94 -17.36
#